data_8a8e7db430f9c85c47c7aad1955a5a77
#
_entry.id   8a8e7db430f9c85c47c7aad1955a5a77
#
_cell.length_a   1.000
_cell.length_b   1.000
_cell.length_c   1.000
_cell.angle_alpha   90.00
_cell.angle_beta   90.00
_cell.angle_gamma   90.00
#
_symmetry.space_group_name_H-M   'P 1'
#
loop_
_entity.id
_entity.type
_entity.pdbx_description
1 polymer ?
#
loop_
_entity_poly.entity_id
_entity_poly.type
_entity_poly.pdbx_seq_one_letter_code
_entity_poly.pdbx_strand_id
1 'polypeptide(L)' 'MAKEHLYQVGLRHKKSKETFNLQVWAKNADEATHKLTGSLIGYHCQYEWRGTSVLHENNQPISRDLSK' A
#
# COMPACT_ATOMS: atom_id res chain seq x y z
N MET A 1 -13.69 17.07 4.30
CA MET A 1 -13.93 15.66 4.51
C MET A 1 -12.79 14.83 3.99
N ALA A 2 -12.34 13.90 4.78
CA ALA A 2 -11.22 13.06 4.40
C ALA A 2 -11.72 11.82 3.67
N LYS A 3 -11.00 11.44 2.64
CA LYS A 3 -11.24 10.21 1.91
C LYS A 3 -9.96 9.42 1.82
N GLU A 4 -10.10 8.10 1.88
CA GLU A 4 -8.98 7.22 1.63
C GLU A 4 -9.26 6.37 0.42
N HIS A 5 -8.20 6.05 -0.31
CA HIS A 5 -8.27 5.12 -1.43
C HIS A 5 -7.54 3.84 -1.05
N LEU A 6 -7.93 2.77 -1.70
CA LEU A 6 -7.27 1.48 -1.45
C LEU A 6 -6.05 1.38 -2.36
N TYR A 7 -4.89 1.30 -1.76
CA TYR A 7 -3.63 1.20 -2.48
C TYR A 7 -3.09 -0.22 -2.40
N GLN A 8 -2.42 -0.62 -3.46
CA GLN A 8 -1.70 -1.88 -3.50
C GLN A 8 -0.21 -1.56 -3.52
N VAL A 9 0.50 -2.14 -2.56
CA VAL A 9 1.95 -1.94 -2.45
C VAL A 9 2.62 -3.26 -2.77
N GLY A 10 3.51 -3.23 -3.75
CA GLY A 10 4.23 -4.43 -4.17
C GLY A 10 5.55 -4.55 -3.42
N LEU A 11 5.81 -5.74 -2.91
CA LEU A 11 7.03 -6.05 -2.17
C LEU A 11 7.66 -7.31 -2.72
N ARG A 12 8.97 -7.44 -2.55
CA ARG A 12 9.69 -8.64 -2.93
C ARG A 12 10.62 -9.03 -1.79
N HIS A 13 10.58 -10.30 -1.42
CA HIS A 13 11.47 -10.80 -0.38
C HIS A 13 12.90 -10.87 -0.94
N LYS A 14 13.86 -10.32 -0.21
CA LYS A 14 15.23 -10.21 -0.71
C LYS A 14 15.90 -11.56 -0.88
N LYS A 15 15.61 -12.49 0.00
CA LYS A 15 16.23 -13.83 -0.04
C LYS A 15 15.57 -14.74 -1.04
N SER A 16 14.27 -14.93 -0.90
CA SER A 16 13.54 -15.89 -1.73
C SER A 16 13.18 -15.33 -3.10
N LYS A 17 13.22 -14.01 -3.26
CA LYS A 17 12.83 -13.32 -4.50
C LYS A 17 11.35 -13.46 -4.81
N GLU A 18 10.57 -13.90 -3.85
CA GLU A 18 9.13 -13.98 -4.03
C GLU A 18 8.52 -12.59 -3.96
N THR A 19 7.54 -12.36 -4.81
CA THR A 19 6.83 -11.08 -4.85
C THR A 19 5.41 -11.26 -4.31
N PHE A 20 4.91 -10.22 -3.68
CA PHE A 20 3.54 -10.23 -3.21
C PHE A 20 3.06 -8.80 -3.07
N ASN A 21 1.74 -8.65 -2.95
CA ASN A 21 1.14 -7.33 -2.84
C ASN A 21 0.34 -7.24 -1.55
N LEU A 22 0.41 -6.07 -0.92
CA LEU A 22 -0.38 -5.78 0.26
C LEU A 22 -1.31 -4.61 -0.06
N GLN A 23 -2.48 -4.63 0.55
CA GLN A 23 -3.46 -3.57 0.35
C GLN A 23 -3.55 -2.73 1.60
N VAL A 24 -3.68 -1.42 1.42
CA VAL A 24 -3.75 -0.50 2.55
C VAL A 24 -4.60 0.71 2.16
N TRP A 25 -5.40 1.17 3.10
CA TRP A 25 -6.17 2.40 2.92
C TRP A 25 -5.30 3.59 3.27
N ALA A 26 -5.24 4.57 2.38
CA ALA A 26 -4.44 5.76 2.59
C ALA A 26 -4.99 6.92 1.77
N LYS A 27 -4.62 8.13 2.14
CA LYS A 27 -5.06 9.32 1.43
C LYS A 27 -4.29 9.53 0.13
N ASN A 28 -3.06 9.05 0.09
CA ASN A 28 -2.23 9.15 -1.10
C ASN A 28 -1.19 8.05 -1.08
N ALA A 29 -0.42 7.95 -2.16
CA ALA A 29 0.56 6.86 -2.30
C ALA A 29 1.67 6.96 -1.25
N ASP A 30 2.11 8.17 -0.92
CA ASP A 30 3.15 8.34 0.09
C ASP A 30 2.67 7.84 1.44
N GLU A 31 1.45 8.17 1.81
CA GLU A 31 0.89 7.71 3.07
C GLU A 31 0.75 6.19 3.08
N ALA A 32 0.35 5.60 1.95
CA ALA A 32 0.23 4.15 1.84
C ALA A 32 1.58 3.48 2.13
N THR A 33 2.63 4.00 1.52
CA THR A 33 3.97 3.46 1.73
C THR A 33 4.41 3.63 3.17
N HIS A 34 4.17 4.80 3.75
CA HIS A 34 4.53 5.07 5.14
C HIS A 34 3.79 4.16 6.12
N LYS A 35 2.52 3.92 5.88
CA LYS A 35 1.75 3.06 6.77
C LYS A 35 2.34 1.66 6.81
N LEU A 36 2.76 1.15 5.67
CA LEU A 36 3.32 -0.20 5.61
C LEU A 36 4.71 -0.25 6.22
N THR A 37 5.55 0.75 5.96
CA THR A 37 6.89 0.76 6.56
C THR A 37 6.81 0.89 8.08
N GLY A 38 5.81 1.63 8.58
CA GLY A 38 5.62 1.76 10.01
C GLY A 38 5.05 0.51 10.66
N SER A 39 4.27 -0.27 9.89
CA SER A 39 3.64 -1.48 10.41
C SER A 39 4.53 -2.70 10.35
N LEU A 40 5.43 -2.75 9.38
CA LEU A 40 6.31 -3.89 9.17
C LEU A 40 7.72 -3.52 9.61
N ILE A 41 7.95 -3.60 10.91
CA ILE A 41 9.25 -3.30 11.49
C ILE A 41 10.30 -4.20 10.83
N GLY A 42 11.37 -3.57 10.33
CA GLY A 42 12.42 -4.30 9.64
C GLY A 42 12.07 -4.68 8.22
N TYR A 43 10.98 -4.16 7.71
CA TYR A 43 10.52 -4.50 6.37
C TYR A 43 11.60 -4.23 5.32
N HIS A 44 12.32 -3.10 5.40
CA HIS A 44 13.36 -2.81 4.41
C HIS A 44 14.63 -3.62 4.62
N CYS A 45 14.72 -4.39 5.69
CA CYS A 45 15.82 -5.32 5.86
C CYS A 45 15.57 -6.64 5.15
N GLN A 46 14.31 -7.02 4.99
CA GLN A 46 13.93 -8.30 4.42
C GLN A 46 13.23 -8.19 3.09
N TYR A 47 12.59 -7.06 2.83
CA TYR A 47 11.76 -6.87 1.64
C TYR A 47 12.21 -5.65 0.87
N GLU A 48 11.98 -5.70 -0.44
CA GLU A 48 12.20 -4.56 -1.32
C GLU A 48 10.85 -4.00 -1.73
N TRP A 49 10.72 -2.68 -1.66
CA TRP A 49 9.53 -2.01 -2.15
C TRP A 49 9.60 -1.96 -3.67
N ARG A 50 8.53 -2.38 -4.33
CA ARG A 50 8.50 -2.41 -5.79
C ARG A 50 7.64 -1.31 -6.39
N GLY A 51 6.63 -0.88 -5.68
CA GLY A 51 5.80 0.19 -6.18
C GLY A 51 4.48 0.26 -5.45
N THR A 52 3.82 1.38 -5.60
CA THR A 52 2.52 1.63 -4.98
C THR A 52 1.57 2.12 -6.05
N SER A 53 0.39 1.53 -6.13
CA SER A 53 -0.62 1.98 -7.08
C SER A 53 -1.99 1.93 -6.43
N VAL A 54 -2.90 2.77 -6.93
CA VAL A 54 -4.27 2.77 -6.44
C VAL A 54 -5.04 1.67 -7.14
N LEU A 55 -5.88 0.96 -6.40
CA LEU A 55 -6.74 -0.06 -6.97
C LEU A 55 -8.00 0.58 -7.51
N HIS A 56 -8.51 0.00 -8.59
CA HIS A 56 -9.69 0.51 -9.27
C HIS A 56 -10.78 -0.54 -9.31
N GLU A 57 -12.00 -0.07 -9.31
CA GLU A 57 -13.17 -0.91 -9.52
C GLU A 57 -14.13 -0.14 -10.41
N ASN A 58 -14.59 -0.76 -11.49
CA ASN A 58 -15.48 -0.10 -12.46
C ASN A 58 -14.86 1.19 -12.99
N ASN A 59 -13.55 1.17 -13.25
CA ASN A 59 -12.80 2.31 -13.80
C ASN A 59 -12.73 3.49 -12.85
N GLN A 60 -12.95 3.27 -11.56
CA GLN A 60 -12.84 4.32 -10.57
C GLN A 60 -12.00 3.83 -9.39
N PRO A 61 -11.23 4.73 -8.77
CA PRO A 61 -10.45 4.32 -7.60
C PRO A 61 -11.36 3.85 -6.49
N ILE A 62 -10.98 2.77 -5.86
CA ILE A 62 -11.72 2.28 -4.68
C ILE A 62 -11.45 3.28 -3.55
N SER A 63 -12.51 3.77 -2.95
CA SER A 63 -12.36 4.78 -1.91
C SER A 63 -13.35 4.54 -0.78
N ARG A 64 -13.05 5.12 0.36
CA ARG A 64 -13.97 5.13 1.50
C ARG A 64 -13.92 6.48 2.16
N ASP A 65 -15.04 6.85 2.78
CA ASP A 65 -15.18 8.12 3.46
C ASP A 65 -14.82 7.94 4.92
N LEU A 66 -13.95 8.80 5.41
CA LEU A 66 -13.53 8.75 6.81
C LEU A 66 -14.39 9.58 7.72
N SER A 67 -15.19 10.48 7.17
CA SER A 67 -16.02 11.33 8.02
C SER A 67 -17.22 10.57 8.53
N LYS A 68 -17.60 10.90 9.71
CA LYS A 68 -18.73 10.27 10.40
C LYS A 68 -19.76 11.30 10.71
#